data_987c54e6e94f749ed2bda9e9c3864ecd
#
_entry.id   987c54e6e94f749ed2bda9e9c3864ecd
#
_cell.length_a   1.000
_cell.length_b   1.000
_cell.length_c   1.000
_cell.angle_alpha   90.00
_cell.angle_beta   90.00
_cell.angle_gamma   90.00
#
_symmetry.space_group_name_H-M   'P 1'
#
loop_
_entity.id
_entity.type
_entity.pdbx_description
1 polymer ?
#
loop_
_entity_poly.entity_id
_entity_poly.type
_entity_poly.pdbx_seq_one_letter_code
_entity_poly.pdbx_strand_id
1 'polypeptide(L)'
;MAKKKSKGRKRTNSASKSQRLPNAELDVIACLWRDGEATARNIRETMWKYRPMAHGSVVTLLTRLEDKGMVTKRKGDFGKAFIFKPSRPPEQTYRFLTKDMVNRVFAGNSVQMVTSLLEGASVTKKDCEQIAALANSAKKTARAGARGR
;
A
#
# COMPACT_ATOMS: atom_id res chain seq x y z
N MET A 1 17.26 19.72 -47.66
CA MET A 1 16.07 18.94 -47.17
C MET A 1 16.43 18.24 -45.88
N ALA A 2 16.04 18.78 -44.77
CA ALA A 2 16.33 18.19 -43.45
C ALA A 2 15.17 17.29 -42.98
N LYS A 3 15.39 15.97 -42.90
CA LYS A 3 14.44 15.01 -42.33
C LYS A 3 14.43 15.16 -40.80
N LYS A 4 13.36 15.74 -40.25
CA LYS A 4 13.06 15.74 -38.82
C LYS A 4 12.71 14.32 -38.38
N LYS A 5 13.61 13.63 -37.67
CA LYS A 5 13.32 12.39 -36.94
C LYS A 5 12.50 12.75 -35.71
N SER A 6 11.23 12.40 -35.69
CA SER A 6 10.39 12.41 -34.51
C SER A 6 10.88 11.33 -33.54
N LYS A 7 11.48 11.73 -32.42
CA LYS A 7 11.77 10.84 -31.31
C LYS A 7 10.43 10.44 -30.65
N GLY A 8 9.97 9.25 -30.93
CA GLY A 8 8.88 8.61 -30.22
C GLY A 8 9.23 8.53 -28.74
N ARG A 9 8.51 9.30 -27.93
CA ARG A 9 8.57 9.24 -26.47
C ARG A 9 8.02 7.88 -26.03
N LYS A 10 8.90 6.92 -25.76
CA LYS A 10 8.52 5.71 -25.00
C LYS A 10 7.97 6.17 -23.66
N ARG A 11 6.64 6.15 -23.53
CA ARG A 11 5.96 6.23 -22.25
C ARG A 11 6.29 4.94 -21.51
N THR A 12 7.37 4.97 -20.76
CA THR A 12 7.77 3.87 -19.89
C THR A 12 6.71 3.71 -18.81
N ASN A 13 6.26 2.49 -18.67
CA ASN A 13 5.31 1.98 -17.68
C ASN A 13 5.89 2.09 -16.26
N SER A 14 6.25 3.31 -15.82
CA SER A 14 6.85 3.55 -14.52
C SER A 14 5.84 3.48 -13.36
N ALA A 15 4.54 3.62 -13.67
CA ALA A 15 3.49 3.59 -12.67
C ALA A 15 3.30 2.23 -12.01
N SER A 16 3.51 1.12 -12.73
CA SER A 16 3.31 -0.24 -12.18
C SER A 16 4.49 -0.71 -11.32
N LYS A 17 5.70 -0.24 -11.61
CA LYS A 17 6.90 -0.56 -10.82
C LYS A 17 6.93 0.16 -9.47
N SER A 18 6.35 1.36 -9.42
CA SER A 18 6.25 2.20 -8.22
C SER A 18 5.24 1.68 -7.17
N GLN A 19 4.34 0.79 -7.57
CA GLN A 19 3.29 0.26 -6.67
C GLN A 19 3.71 -1.04 -5.96
N ARG A 20 4.72 -1.76 -6.47
CA ARG A 20 5.26 -2.95 -5.81
C ARG A 20 6.31 -2.55 -4.80
N LEU A 21 5.94 -2.57 -3.53
CA LEU A 21 6.86 -2.38 -2.43
C LEU A 21 7.42 -3.74 -1.98
N PRO A 22 8.73 -3.88 -1.80
CA PRO A 22 9.30 -5.01 -1.09
C PRO A 22 8.70 -5.14 0.31
N ASN A 23 8.59 -6.35 0.83
CA ASN A 23 7.94 -6.62 2.12
C ASN A 23 8.48 -5.74 3.26
N ALA A 24 9.79 -5.52 3.31
CA ALA A 24 10.38 -4.67 4.34
C ALA A 24 9.97 -3.19 4.23
N GLU A 25 9.87 -2.66 3.03
CA GLU A 25 9.38 -1.29 2.80
C GLU A 25 7.89 -1.19 3.13
N LEU A 26 7.11 -2.23 2.79
CA LEU A 26 5.69 -2.29 3.10
C LEU A 26 5.45 -2.31 4.62
N ASP A 27 6.24 -3.07 5.37
CA ASP A 27 6.14 -3.12 6.83
C ASP A 27 6.43 -1.75 7.45
N VAL A 28 7.44 -1.02 6.95
CA VAL A 28 7.79 0.32 7.44
C VAL A 28 6.67 1.32 7.14
N ILE A 29 6.14 1.35 5.91
CA ILE A 29 5.08 2.31 5.59
C ILE A 29 3.76 1.96 6.27
N ALA A 30 3.49 0.68 6.53
CA ALA A 30 2.32 0.25 7.29
C ALA A 30 2.33 0.79 8.72
N CYS A 31 3.50 0.89 9.37
CA CYS A 31 3.64 1.57 10.65
C CYS A 31 3.21 3.04 10.56
N LEU A 32 3.65 3.75 9.51
CA LEU A 32 3.30 5.16 9.32
C LEU A 32 1.81 5.36 8.99
N TRP A 33 1.18 4.46 8.23
CA TRP A 33 -0.26 4.53 7.98
C TRP A 33 -1.09 4.33 9.24
N ARG A 34 -0.62 3.47 10.16
CA ARG A 34 -1.29 3.24 11.45
C ARG A 34 -1.06 4.38 12.43
N ASP A 35 0.19 4.86 12.54
CA ASP A 35 0.61 5.78 13.60
C ASP A 35 0.54 7.27 13.15
N GLY A 36 0.36 7.52 11.84
CA GLY A 36 0.28 8.84 11.22
C GLY A 36 1.64 9.45 10.91
N GLU A 37 2.50 9.63 11.91
CA GLU A 37 3.89 10.07 11.77
C GLU A 37 4.75 9.44 12.86
N ALA A 38 6.01 9.16 12.55
CA ALA A 38 6.94 8.56 13.50
C ALA A 38 8.40 8.84 13.15
N THR A 39 9.28 8.69 14.15
CA THR A 39 10.73 8.65 13.95
C THR A 39 11.18 7.25 13.51
N ALA A 40 12.35 7.13 12.89
CA ALA A 40 12.94 5.83 12.55
C ALA A 40 13.11 4.94 13.79
N ARG A 41 13.37 5.52 14.96
CA ARG A 41 13.47 4.80 16.22
C ARG A 41 12.13 4.19 16.63
N ASN A 42 11.04 4.96 16.58
CA ASN A 42 9.71 4.48 16.94
C ASN A 42 9.26 3.37 15.99
N ILE A 43 9.50 3.52 14.69
CA ILE A 43 9.19 2.48 13.69
C ILE A 43 9.96 1.20 14.01
N ARG A 44 11.27 1.30 14.29
CA ARG A 44 12.09 0.15 14.68
C ARG A 44 11.55 -0.55 15.93
N GLU A 45 11.20 0.19 16.97
CA GLU A 45 10.64 -0.35 18.22
C GLU A 45 9.30 -1.06 17.96
N THR A 46 8.43 -0.48 17.16
CA THR A 46 7.15 -1.09 16.76
C THR A 46 7.36 -2.40 15.98
N MET A 47 8.31 -2.42 15.06
CA MET A 47 8.58 -3.59 14.21
C MET A 47 9.36 -4.69 14.92
N TRP A 48 9.94 -4.43 16.08
CA TRP A 48 10.84 -5.36 16.78
C TRP A 48 10.24 -6.74 17.03
N LYS A 49 8.93 -6.81 17.28
CA LYS A 49 8.23 -8.05 17.60
C LYS A 49 8.06 -9.01 16.42
N TYR A 50 8.01 -8.51 15.19
CA TYR A 50 7.73 -9.33 14.00
C TYR A 50 8.78 -9.20 12.90
N ARG A 51 9.53 -8.11 12.87
CA ARG A 51 10.66 -7.90 11.94
C ARG A 51 11.75 -7.09 12.63
N PRO A 52 12.54 -7.72 13.50
CA PRO A 52 13.66 -7.03 14.14
C PRO A 52 14.71 -6.64 13.09
N MET A 53 15.14 -5.39 13.12
CA MET A 53 16.19 -4.88 12.23
C MET A 53 16.98 -3.75 12.89
N ALA A 54 18.20 -3.52 12.39
CA ALA A 54 19.04 -2.43 12.85
C ALA A 54 18.43 -1.06 12.51
N HIS A 55 18.73 -0.05 13.32
CA HIS A 55 18.27 1.32 13.09
C HIS A 55 18.66 1.85 11.70
N GLY A 56 19.90 1.61 11.26
CA GLY A 56 20.35 2.00 9.93
C GLY A 56 19.56 1.34 8.79
N SER A 57 19.11 0.11 8.98
CA SER A 57 18.26 -0.58 8.01
C SER A 57 16.90 0.11 7.87
N VAL A 58 16.28 0.51 8.98
CA VAL A 58 15.03 1.28 8.96
C VAL A 58 15.21 2.61 8.25
N VAL A 59 16.29 3.33 8.54
CA VAL A 59 16.61 4.60 7.87
C VAL A 59 16.79 4.40 6.36
N THR A 60 17.48 3.35 5.94
CA THR A 60 17.64 3.01 4.51
C THR A 60 16.29 2.76 3.82
N LEU A 61 15.40 2.01 4.48
CA LEU A 61 14.05 1.75 3.94
C LEU A 61 13.21 3.03 3.84
N LEU A 62 13.30 3.91 4.84
CA LEU A 62 12.63 5.21 4.82
C LEU A 62 13.16 6.11 3.70
N THR A 63 14.47 6.12 3.45
CA THR A 63 15.08 6.85 2.33
C THR A 63 14.55 6.33 0.99
N ARG A 64 14.47 5.01 0.81
CA ARG A 64 13.89 4.41 -0.41
C ARG A 64 12.41 4.75 -0.60
N LEU A 65 11.63 4.79 0.48
CA LEU A 65 10.22 5.21 0.44
C LEU A 65 10.09 6.70 0.11
N GLU A 66 11.00 7.54 0.61
CA GLU A 66 11.07 8.97 0.26
C GLU A 66 11.40 9.16 -1.23
N ASP A 67 12.40 8.46 -1.76
CA ASP A 67 12.75 8.46 -3.18
C ASP A 67 11.60 8.01 -4.09
N LYS A 68 10.75 7.10 -3.61
CA LYS A 68 9.53 6.65 -4.29
C LYS A 68 8.34 7.62 -4.11
N GLY A 69 8.50 8.71 -3.37
CA GLY A 69 7.44 9.68 -3.08
C GLY A 69 6.32 9.14 -2.18
N MET A 70 6.59 8.09 -1.42
CA MET A 70 5.62 7.46 -0.51
C MET A 70 5.64 8.08 0.88
N VAL A 71 6.75 8.71 1.26
CA VAL A 71 7.00 9.29 2.57
C VAL A 71 7.65 10.65 2.39
N THR A 72 7.32 11.58 3.27
CA THR A 72 8.01 12.86 3.47
C THR A 72 8.68 12.88 4.82
N LYS A 73 9.75 13.67 4.97
CA LYS A 73 10.42 13.88 6.24
C LYS A 73 10.49 15.35 6.60
N ARG A 74 10.43 15.63 7.90
CA ARG A 74 10.71 16.94 8.48
C ARG A 74 11.63 16.81 9.68
N LYS A 75 12.30 17.88 10.06
CA LYS A 75 13.03 17.91 11.34
C LYS A 75 12.04 17.91 12.50
N GLY A 76 12.34 17.15 13.53
CA GLY A 76 11.57 17.18 14.77
C GLY A 76 11.75 18.50 15.52
N ASP A 77 10.75 18.88 16.30
CA ASP A 77 10.72 20.15 17.02
C ASP A 77 11.74 20.17 18.18
N PHE A 78 12.06 19.00 18.72
CA PHE A 78 12.99 18.83 19.84
C PHE A 78 14.09 17.84 19.46
N GLY A 79 15.16 18.31 18.77
CA GLY A 79 16.35 17.52 18.50
C GLY A 79 16.66 17.30 17.03
N LYS A 80 17.66 16.43 16.77
CA LYS A 80 18.20 16.14 15.42
C LYS A 80 17.43 15.03 14.67
N ALA A 81 16.45 14.39 15.31
CA ALA A 81 15.72 13.30 14.73
C ALA A 81 14.73 13.78 13.66
N PHE A 82 14.69 13.06 12.54
CA PHE A 82 13.67 13.29 11.51
C PHE A 82 12.36 12.58 11.88
N ILE A 83 11.25 13.25 11.60
CA ILE A 83 9.90 12.70 11.68
C ILE A 83 9.45 12.41 10.25
N PHE A 84 8.98 11.19 10.03
CA PHE A 84 8.49 10.71 8.74
C PHE A 84 6.98 10.64 8.76
N LYS A 85 6.37 10.99 7.63
CA LYS A 85 4.92 10.98 7.43
C LYS A 85 4.58 10.36 6.08
N PRO A 86 3.53 9.55 5.96
CA PRO A 86 3.12 9.02 4.66
C PRO A 86 2.60 10.16 3.78
N SER A 87 3.02 10.17 2.51
CA SER A 87 2.62 11.17 1.51
C SER A 87 1.25 10.88 0.91
N ARG A 88 0.80 9.63 1.00
CA ARG A 88 -0.44 9.14 0.38
C ARG A 88 -1.17 8.22 1.34
N PRO A 89 -2.50 8.21 1.29
CA PRO A 89 -3.30 7.26 2.05
C PRO A 89 -3.10 5.82 1.54
N PRO A 90 -3.35 4.80 2.38
CA PRO A 90 -3.03 3.40 2.06
C PRO A 90 -3.95 2.75 1.01
N GLU A 91 -5.13 3.32 0.74
CA GLU A 91 -6.20 2.68 -0.04
C GLU A 91 -5.76 2.25 -1.44
N GLN A 92 -4.94 3.07 -2.12
CA GLN A 92 -4.43 2.73 -3.45
C GLN A 92 -3.49 1.52 -3.38
N THR A 93 -2.62 1.48 -2.36
CA THR A 93 -1.70 0.36 -2.15
C THR A 93 -2.47 -0.89 -1.76
N TYR A 94 -3.46 -0.79 -0.89
CA TYR A 94 -4.33 -1.91 -0.53
C TYR A 94 -5.02 -2.51 -1.74
N ARG A 95 -5.64 -1.68 -2.59
CA ARG A 95 -6.30 -2.14 -3.83
C ARG A 95 -5.32 -2.84 -4.77
N PHE A 96 -4.11 -2.30 -4.91
CA PHE A 96 -3.08 -2.90 -5.76
C PHE A 96 -2.65 -4.26 -5.24
N LEU A 97 -2.32 -4.35 -3.94
CA LEU A 97 -1.87 -5.60 -3.30
C LEU A 97 -2.96 -6.67 -3.34
N THR A 98 -4.19 -6.30 -3.03
CA THR A 98 -5.34 -7.20 -3.09
C THR A 98 -5.56 -7.74 -4.49
N LYS A 99 -5.53 -6.85 -5.50
CA LYS A 99 -5.68 -7.25 -6.91
C LYS A 99 -4.54 -8.15 -7.39
N ASP A 100 -3.30 -7.82 -7.02
CA ASP A 100 -2.13 -8.65 -7.35
C ASP A 100 -2.24 -10.04 -6.72
N MET A 101 -2.68 -10.13 -5.46
CA MET A 101 -2.90 -11.39 -4.76
C MET A 101 -4.02 -12.21 -5.41
N VAL A 102 -5.17 -11.61 -5.69
CA VAL A 102 -6.28 -12.29 -6.39
C VAL A 102 -5.82 -12.88 -7.71
N ASN A 103 -5.09 -12.13 -8.50
CA ASN A 103 -4.66 -12.58 -9.83
C ASN A 103 -3.57 -13.66 -9.75
N ARG A 104 -2.63 -13.56 -8.83
CA ARG A 104 -1.46 -14.45 -8.77
C ARG A 104 -1.69 -15.72 -7.97
N VAL A 105 -2.43 -15.60 -6.86
CA VAL A 105 -2.64 -16.71 -5.91
C VAL A 105 -3.97 -17.40 -6.14
N PHE A 106 -5.02 -16.61 -6.39
CA PHE A 106 -6.39 -17.11 -6.51
C PHE A 106 -6.88 -17.18 -7.98
N ALA A 107 -5.97 -17.10 -8.95
CA ALA A 107 -6.28 -17.20 -10.38
C ALA A 107 -7.45 -16.29 -10.84
N GLY A 108 -7.56 -15.09 -10.24
CA GLY A 108 -8.62 -14.12 -10.51
C GLY A 108 -9.92 -14.36 -9.72
N ASN A 109 -9.97 -15.38 -8.87
CA ASN A 109 -11.16 -15.70 -8.09
C ASN A 109 -11.24 -14.91 -6.77
N SER A 110 -11.88 -13.76 -6.80
CA SER A 110 -12.07 -12.90 -5.63
C SER A 110 -12.94 -13.54 -4.54
N VAL A 111 -13.90 -14.39 -4.91
CA VAL A 111 -14.78 -15.08 -3.96
C VAL A 111 -13.95 -16.06 -3.12
N GLN A 112 -13.08 -16.83 -3.76
CA GLN A 112 -12.21 -17.76 -3.04
C GLN A 112 -11.26 -17.04 -2.07
N MET A 113 -10.73 -15.86 -2.47
CA MET A 113 -9.93 -15.04 -1.56
C MET A 113 -10.73 -14.62 -0.31
N VAL A 114 -11.95 -14.11 -0.51
CA VAL A 114 -12.83 -13.69 0.61
C VAL A 114 -13.19 -14.87 1.49
N THR A 115 -13.52 -16.02 0.90
CA THR A 115 -13.79 -17.26 1.66
C THR A 115 -12.59 -17.64 2.53
N SER A 116 -11.39 -17.66 1.96
CA SER A 116 -10.17 -17.99 2.72
C SER A 116 -9.90 -17.00 3.87
N LEU A 117 -10.22 -15.72 3.69
CA LEU A 117 -10.12 -14.72 4.75
C LEU A 117 -11.12 -14.98 5.88
N LEU A 118 -12.38 -15.30 5.53
CA LEU A 118 -13.43 -15.56 6.51
C LEU A 118 -13.20 -16.86 7.30
N GLU A 119 -12.63 -17.88 6.67
CA GLU A 119 -12.31 -19.17 7.31
C GLU A 119 -11.03 -19.11 8.15
N GLY A 120 -10.03 -18.34 7.73
CA GLY A 120 -8.70 -18.32 8.35
C GLY A 120 -8.46 -17.22 9.37
N ALA A 121 -9.25 -16.16 9.38
CA ALA A 121 -9.09 -15.03 10.27
C ALA A 121 -10.03 -15.11 11.48
N SER A 122 -9.63 -14.47 12.58
CA SER A 122 -10.52 -14.24 13.74
C SER A 122 -11.56 -13.16 13.37
N VAL A 123 -12.50 -13.52 12.49
CA VAL A 123 -13.56 -12.61 12.02
C VAL A 123 -14.68 -12.59 13.03
N THR A 124 -15.01 -11.41 13.55
CA THR A 124 -16.11 -11.25 14.49
C THR A 124 -17.47 -11.19 13.76
N LYS A 125 -18.56 -11.42 14.48
CA LYS A 125 -19.92 -11.25 13.94
C LYS A 125 -20.11 -9.85 13.32
N LYS A 126 -19.59 -8.82 13.99
CA LYS A 126 -19.64 -7.44 13.52
C LYS A 126 -18.90 -7.25 12.20
N ASP A 127 -17.75 -7.88 12.04
CA ASP A 127 -16.98 -7.83 10.78
C ASP A 127 -17.76 -8.50 9.65
N CYS A 128 -18.40 -9.63 9.90
CA CYS A 128 -19.25 -10.30 8.91
C CYS A 128 -20.42 -9.41 8.45
N GLU A 129 -21.08 -8.71 9.39
CA GLU A 129 -22.17 -7.78 9.08
C GLU A 129 -21.68 -6.61 8.22
N GLN A 130 -20.50 -6.04 8.53
CA GLN A 130 -19.89 -4.97 7.75
C GLN A 130 -19.51 -5.45 6.34
N ILE A 131 -18.90 -6.62 6.22
CA ILE A 131 -18.52 -7.20 4.92
C ILE A 131 -19.76 -7.44 4.07
N ALA A 132 -20.83 -7.98 4.63
CA ALA A 132 -22.10 -8.18 3.93
C ALA A 132 -22.71 -6.87 3.45
N ALA A 133 -22.68 -5.81 4.27
CA ALA A 133 -23.15 -4.47 3.89
C ALA A 133 -22.33 -3.88 2.73
N LEU A 134 -21.00 -4.01 2.77
CA LEU A 134 -20.10 -3.56 1.70
C LEU A 134 -20.34 -4.32 0.39
N ALA A 135 -20.53 -5.64 0.45
CA ALA A 135 -20.83 -6.47 -0.71
C ALA A 135 -22.16 -6.06 -1.37
N ASN A 136 -23.19 -5.77 -0.58
CA ASN A 136 -24.48 -5.29 -1.07
C ASN A 136 -24.39 -3.90 -1.71
N SER A 137 -23.59 -3.00 -1.16
CA SER A 137 -23.33 -1.67 -1.73
C SER A 137 -22.59 -1.77 -3.07
N ALA A 138 -21.56 -2.61 -3.16
CA ALA A 138 -20.83 -2.86 -4.40
C ALA A 138 -21.73 -3.43 -5.51
N LYS A 139 -22.68 -4.32 -5.15
CA LYS A 139 -23.68 -4.87 -6.09
C LYS A 139 -24.60 -3.79 -6.66
N LYS A 140 -25.02 -2.82 -5.84
CA LYS A 140 -25.83 -1.67 -6.29
C LYS A 140 -25.06 -0.80 -7.29
N THR A 141 -23.81 -0.50 -7.01
CA THR A 141 -22.93 0.31 -7.87
C THR A 141 -22.66 -0.38 -9.21
N ALA A 142 -22.42 -1.68 -9.21
CA ALA A 142 -22.22 -2.46 -10.43
C ALA A 142 -23.47 -2.47 -11.33
N ARG A 143 -24.68 -2.56 -10.74
CA ARG A 143 -25.95 -2.49 -11.48
C ARG A 143 -26.23 -1.11 -12.05
N ALA A 144 -25.88 -0.03 -11.34
CA ALA A 144 -26.04 1.35 -11.83
C ALA A 144 -25.10 1.63 -13.02
N GLY A 145 -23.85 1.14 -12.99
CA GLY A 145 -22.90 1.27 -14.09
C GLY A 145 -23.28 0.48 -15.36
N ALA A 146 -24.02 -0.62 -15.22
CA ALA A 146 -24.48 -1.43 -16.36
C ALA A 146 -25.70 -0.83 -17.10
N ARG A 147 -26.44 0.10 -16.47
CA ARG A 147 -27.60 0.78 -17.08
C ARG A 147 -27.25 2.06 -17.82
N GLY A 148 -26.00 2.51 -17.76
CA GLY A 148 -25.54 3.75 -18.39
C GLY A 148 -24.74 3.56 -19.69
N ARG A 149 -24.87 2.43 -20.34
CA ARG A 149 -24.26 2.17 -21.66
C ARG A 149 -25.29 1.79 -22.68
#